data_83b2caf3e08a46a6567bfd8df087a394
#
_entry.id   83b2caf3e08a46a6567bfd8df087a394
#
_cell.length_a   1.000
_cell.length_b   1.000
_cell.length_c   1.000
_cell.angle_alpha   90.00
_cell.angle_beta   90.00
_cell.angle_gamma   90.00
#
_symmetry.space_group_name_H-M   'P 1'
#
loop_
_entity.id
_entity.type
_entity.pdbx_description
1 polymer ?
#
loop_
_entity_poly.entity_id
_entity_poly.type
_entity_poly.pdbx_seq_one_letter_code
_entity_poly.pdbx_strand_id
1 'polypeptide(L)'
;MEENKKTENAQGIERVYGFLCDAGTFYLATTEDKQPRVRPFGAVMLKDGKLYFITGKGKAVSRQLSENPLCEICACIRDAWVRIAGELVNDDSREMKEAMLEQNPALKSMYSADDDNMQILYLKDATAYFSSFTAETEVVPF
;
A
#
# COMPACT_ATOMS: atom_id res chain seq x y z
N MET A 1 7.07 25.02 -11.57
CA MET A 1 6.66 23.72 -12.15
C MET A 1 6.92 22.53 -11.23
N GLU A 2 8.11 22.41 -10.64
CA GLU A 2 8.40 21.33 -9.69
C GLU A 2 7.57 21.40 -8.41
N GLU A 3 7.31 22.59 -7.88
CA GLU A 3 6.48 22.78 -6.69
C GLU A 3 5.02 22.36 -6.91
N ASN A 4 4.45 22.71 -8.08
CA ASN A 4 3.09 22.30 -8.43
C ASN A 4 2.97 20.77 -8.54
N LYS A 5 3.97 20.12 -9.16
CA LYS A 5 4.01 18.65 -9.30
C LYS A 5 4.14 17.96 -7.96
N LYS A 6 4.97 18.48 -7.04
CA LYS A 6 5.09 17.95 -5.67
C LYS A 6 3.79 18.07 -4.90
N THR A 7 3.09 19.21 -5.04
CA THR A 7 1.80 19.44 -4.40
C THR A 7 0.73 18.51 -4.96
N GLU A 8 0.69 18.33 -6.26
CA GLU A 8 -0.25 17.39 -6.91
C GLU A 8 0.00 15.94 -6.46
N ASN A 9 1.27 15.53 -6.38
CA ASN A 9 1.63 14.20 -5.89
C ASN A 9 1.24 14.01 -4.42
N ALA A 10 1.46 15.01 -3.58
CA ALA A 10 1.07 14.97 -2.17
C ALA A 10 -0.44 14.86 -2.00
N GLN A 11 -1.23 15.59 -2.79
CA GLN A 11 -2.69 15.50 -2.80
C GLN A 11 -3.17 14.15 -3.30
N GLY A 12 -2.52 13.60 -4.32
CA GLY A 12 -2.81 12.28 -4.86
C GLY A 12 -2.59 11.18 -3.83
N ILE A 13 -1.46 11.21 -3.14
CA ILE A 13 -1.13 10.25 -2.08
C ILE A 13 -2.12 10.31 -0.92
N GLU A 14 -2.49 11.52 -0.48
CA GLU A 14 -3.47 11.70 0.60
C GLU A 14 -4.85 11.16 0.21
N ARG A 15 -5.26 11.37 -1.03
CA ARG A 15 -6.51 10.85 -1.55
C ARG A 15 -6.54 9.32 -1.56
N VAL A 16 -5.46 8.69 -2.00
CA VAL A 16 -5.32 7.23 -1.99
C VAL A 16 -5.34 6.70 -0.56
N TYR A 17 -4.56 7.33 0.32
CA TYR A 17 -4.53 6.96 1.74
C TYR A 17 -5.92 7.01 2.38
N GLY A 18 -6.65 8.11 2.17
CA GLY A 18 -8.01 8.26 2.68
C GLY A 18 -8.96 7.19 2.16
N PHE A 19 -8.86 6.86 0.87
CA PHE A 19 -9.70 5.82 0.27
C PHE A 19 -9.42 4.44 0.89
N LEU A 20 -8.15 4.08 1.06
CA LEU A 20 -7.77 2.80 1.66
C LEU A 20 -8.22 2.71 3.13
N CYS A 21 -8.08 3.80 3.89
CA CYS A 21 -8.56 3.85 5.28
C CYS A 21 -10.08 3.71 5.36
N ASP A 22 -10.81 4.39 4.49
CA ASP A 22 -12.29 4.34 4.47
C ASP A 22 -12.80 2.96 4.04
N ALA A 23 -12.12 2.32 3.11
CA ALA A 23 -12.47 0.96 2.69
C ALA A 23 -12.20 -0.07 3.80
N GLY A 24 -11.19 0.15 4.60
CA GLY A 24 -10.78 -0.75 5.68
C GLY A 24 -10.02 -1.98 5.20
N THR A 25 -10.61 -2.75 4.30
CA THR A 25 -9.96 -3.89 3.66
C THR A 25 -9.64 -3.55 2.21
N PHE A 26 -8.43 -3.84 1.78
CA PHE A 26 -8.01 -3.72 0.39
C PHE A 26 -7.26 -5.00 0.00
N TYR A 27 -7.07 -5.21 -1.28
CA TYR A 27 -6.49 -6.45 -1.80
C TYR A 27 -5.22 -6.14 -2.55
N LEU A 28 -4.17 -6.89 -2.22
CA LEU A 28 -2.86 -6.77 -2.86
C LEU A 28 -2.63 -7.95 -3.78
N ALA A 29 -2.37 -7.66 -5.05
CA ALA A 29 -1.98 -8.64 -6.04
C ALA A 29 -0.48 -8.60 -6.29
N THR A 30 0.13 -9.77 -6.31
CA THR A 30 1.54 -9.99 -6.63
C THR A 30 1.67 -11.10 -7.66
N THR A 31 2.89 -11.41 -8.07
CA THR A 31 3.14 -12.48 -9.03
C THR A 31 4.06 -13.54 -8.43
N GLU A 32 3.69 -14.79 -8.60
CA GLU A 32 4.54 -15.95 -8.33
C GLU A 32 4.78 -16.67 -9.65
N ASP A 33 5.97 -16.55 -10.22
CA ASP A 33 6.31 -16.95 -11.58
C ASP A 33 5.35 -16.27 -12.58
N LYS A 34 4.45 -17.04 -13.19
CA LYS A 34 3.43 -16.53 -14.12
C LYS A 34 2.03 -16.44 -13.49
N GLN A 35 1.89 -16.87 -12.22
CA GLN A 35 0.59 -16.91 -11.56
C GLN A 35 0.35 -15.64 -10.76
N PRO A 36 -0.71 -14.87 -11.04
CA PRO A 36 -1.14 -13.80 -10.15
C PRO A 36 -1.61 -14.38 -8.80
N ARG A 37 -1.26 -13.70 -7.73
CA ARG A 37 -1.70 -14.03 -6.36
C ARG A 37 -2.34 -12.80 -5.74
N VAL A 38 -3.42 -12.99 -4.98
CA VAL A 38 -4.13 -11.90 -4.32
C VAL A 38 -4.46 -12.29 -2.89
N ARG A 39 -4.41 -11.32 -1.97
CA ARG A 39 -4.78 -11.50 -0.56
C ARG A 39 -5.28 -10.19 0.03
N PRO A 40 -6.07 -10.26 1.11
CA PRO A 40 -6.54 -9.05 1.79
C PRO A 40 -5.45 -8.45 2.69
N PHE A 41 -5.44 -7.14 2.75
CA PHE A 41 -4.66 -6.31 3.67
C PHE A 41 -5.60 -5.36 4.39
N GLY A 42 -5.23 -4.90 5.58
CA GLY A 42 -6.09 -4.03 6.38
C GLY A 42 -5.38 -2.84 7.03
N ALA A 43 -4.07 -2.73 6.88
CA ALA A 43 -3.31 -1.65 7.51
C ALA A 43 -2.49 -0.88 6.49
N VAL A 44 -2.55 0.44 6.57
CA VAL A 44 -1.79 1.35 5.73
C VAL A 44 -1.30 2.52 6.59
N MET A 45 -0.12 3.04 6.27
CA MET A 45 0.45 4.21 6.95
C MET A 45 0.90 5.22 5.91
N LEU A 46 0.57 6.49 6.15
CA LEU A 46 1.12 7.60 5.39
C LEU A 46 2.18 8.29 6.25
N LYS A 47 3.42 8.30 5.76
CA LYS A 47 4.53 8.92 6.46
C LYS A 47 5.59 9.38 5.47
N ASP A 48 6.12 10.58 5.69
CA ASP A 48 7.20 11.15 4.86
C ASP A 48 6.90 11.12 3.34
N GLY A 49 5.65 11.36 2.98
CA GLY A 49 5.21 11.39 1.59
C GLY A 49 5.13 10.02 0.91
N LYS A 50 5.09 8.94 1.67
CA LYS A 50 5.02 7.57 1.16
C LYS A 50 3.92 6.78 1.84
N LEU A 51 3.37 5.80 1.12
CA LEU A 51 2.42 4.82 1.66
C LEU A 51 3.17 3.56 2.06
N TYR A 52 2.96 3.14 3.29
CA TYR A 52 3.59 1.97 3.87
C TYR A 52 2.57 0.89 4.20
N PHE A 53 3.00 -0.35 4.02
CA PHE A 53 2.20 -1.55 4.27
C PHE A 53 3.01 -2.52 5.13
N ILE A 54 2.31 -3.43 5.81
CA ILE A 54 2.93 -4.39 6.71
C ILE A 54 2.57 -5.82 6.32
N THR A 55 3.56 -6.70 6.38
CA THR A 55 3.36 -8.13 6.26
C THR A 55 4.34 -8.87 7.18
N GLY A 56 4.28 -10.19 7.20
CA GLY A 56 5.26 -11.04 7.89
C GLY A 56 6.25 -11.64 6.92
N LYS A 57 7.52 -11.68 7.30
CA LYS A 57 8.60 -12.22 6.45
C LYS A 57 8.41 -13.69 6.09
N GLY A 58 7.71 -14.45 6.92
CA GLY A 58 7.40 -15.85 6.66
C GLY A 58 6.27 -16.09 5.68
N LYS A 59 5.55 -15.03 5.26
CA LYS A 59 4.42 -15.17 4.35
C LYS A 59 4.86 -15.25 2.89
N ALA A 60 4.07 -15.95 2.06
CA ALA A 60 4.33 -16.08 0.63
C ALA A 60 4.44 -14.72 -0.09
N VAL A 61 3.66 -13.73 0.32
CA VAL A 61 3.68 -12.39 -0.28
C VAL A 61 5.06 -11.73 -0.13
N SER A 62 5.74 -11.92 1.00
CA SER A 62 7.08 -11.38 1.21
C SER A 62 8.08 -11.96 0.21
N ARG A 63 8.04 -13.27 0.00
CA ARG A 63 8.90 -13.96 -0.98
C ARG A 63 8.57 -13.49 -2.41
N GLN A 64 7.30 -13.39 -2.75
CA GLN A 64 6.86 -12.98 -4.08
C GLN A 64 7.34 -11.57 -4.41
N LEU A 65 7.23 -10.63 -3.47
CA LEU A 65 7.69 -9.25 -3.66
C LEU A 65 9.22 -9.15 -3.73
N SER A 66 9.95 -10.01 -3.04
CA SER A 66 11.41 -10.04 -3.13
C SER A 66 11.90 -10.48 -4.51
N GLU A 67 11.15 -11.35 -5.17
CA GLU A 67 11.47 -11.83 -6.51
C GLU A 67 10.93 -10.90 -7.61
N ASN A 68 9.76 -10.30 -7.38
CA ASN A 68 9.13 -9.35 -8.30
C ASN A 68 8.37 -8.30 -7.50
N PRO A 69 8.89 -7.05 -7.39
CA PRO A 69 8.28 -6.01 -6.58
C PRO A 69 7.01 -5.40 -7.19
N LEU A 70 6.70 -5.70 -8.45
CA LEU A 70 5.51 -5.17 -9.11
C LEU A 70 4.25 -5.70 -8.43
N CYS A 71 3.31 -4.79 -8.18
CA CYS A 71 2.07 -5.12 -7.49
C CYS A 71 0.92 -4.26 -7.97
N GLU A 72 -0.29 -4.68 -7.62
CA GLU A 72 -1.48 -3.86 -7.78
C GLU A 72 -2.36 -4.01 -6.55
N ILE A 73 -2.90 -2.89 -6.08
CA ILE A 73 -3.81 -2.84 -4.94
C ILE A 73 -5.19 -2.46 -5.46
N CYS A 74 -6.23 -3.09 -4.92
CA CYS A 74 -7.62 -2.75 -5.24
C CYS A 74 -8.44 -2.61 -3.97
N ALA A 75 -9.24 -1.53 -3.90
CA ALA A 75 -10.19 -1.31 -2.81
C ALA A 75 -11.50 -0.78 -3.37
N CYS A 76 -12.61 -1.15 -2.73
CA CYS A 76 -13.95 -0.73 -3.13
C CYS A 76 -14.66 -0.04 -1.99
N ILE A 77 -15.38 1.05 -2.32
CA ILE A 77 -16.33 1.71 -1.43
C ILE A 77 -17.61 1.91 -2.24
N ARG A 78 -18.67 1.15 -1.92
CA ARG A 78 -19.95 1.19 -2.66
C ARG A 78 -19.74 0.98 -4.16
N ASP A 79 -20.09 1.96 -4.98
CA ASP A 79 -20.05 1.89 -6.45
C ASP A 79 -18.71 2.38 -7.04
N ALA A 80 -17.77 2.75 -6.19
CA ALA A 80 -16.48 3.28 -6.59
C ALA A 80 -15.36 2.33 -6.16
N TRP A 81 -14.28 2.31 -6.94
CA TRP A 81 -13.09 1.55 -6.57
C TRP A 81 -11.84 2.28 -7.02
N VAL A 82 -10.72 1.93 -6.38
CA VAL A 82 -9.40 2.38 -6.77
C VAL A 82 -8.52 1.18 -7.07
N ARG A 83 -7.74 1.26 -8.13
CA ARG A 83 -6.64 0.34 -8.39
C ARG A 83 -5.34 1.14 -8.37
N ILE A 84 -4.33 0.60 -7.75
CA ILE A 84 -3.05 1.28 -7.60
C ILE A 84 -1.96 0.33 -8.06
N ALA A 85 -1.32 0.66 -9.17
CA ALA A 85 -0.20 -0.11 -9.72
C ALA A 85 1.12 0.54 -9.32
N GLY A 86 2.10 -0.26 -8.90
CA GLY A 86 3.40 0.25 -8.50
C GLY A 86 4.34 -0.86 -8.08
N GLU A 87 5.36 -0.49 -7.33
CA GLU A 87 6.34 -1.42 -6.77
C GLU A 87 6.34 -1.31 -5.24
N LEU A 88 6.42 -2.43 -4.55
CA LEU A 88 6.60 -2.45 -3.09
C LEU A 88 8.05 -2.74 -2.76
N VAL A 89 8.67 -1.81 -2.02
CA VAL A 89 10.07 -1.82 -1.65
C VAL A 89 10.20 -1.99 -0.15
N ASN A 90 11.09 -2.88 0.27
CA ASN A 90 11.32 -3.15 1.69
C ASN A 90 11.96 -1.95 2.39
N ASP A 91 11.41 -1.58 3.54
CA ASP A 91 11.98 -0.60 4.47
C ASP A 91 11.79 -1.09 5.90
N ASP A 92 12.68 -1.95 6.35
CA ASP A 92 12.63 -2.60 7.66
C ASP A 92 13.27 -1.77 8.77
N SER A 93 13.34 -0.44 8.63
CA SER A 93 13.87 0.40 9.70
C SER A 93 13.00 0.30 10.96
N ARG A 94 13.64 0.35 12.12
CA ARG A 94 12.92 0.32 13.40
C ARG A 94 11.93 1.49 13.51
N GLU A 95 12.32 2.66 13.00
CA GLU A 95 11.48 3.85 12.96
C GLU A 95 10.14 3.58 12.26
N MET A 96 10.19 2.93 11.10
CA MET A 96 8.97 2.63 10.33
C MET A 96 8.13 1.54 10.97
N LYS A 97 8.76 0.54 11.59
CA LYS A 97 8.05 -0.49 12.35
C LYS A 97 7.29 0.11 13.53
N GLU A 98 7.94 0.95 14.31
CA GLU A 98 7.32 1.63 15.46
C GLU A 98 6.20 2.56 15.01
N ALA A 99 6.40 3.34 13.95
CA ALA A 99 5.38 4.24 13.40
C ALA A 99 4.15 3.47 12.93
N MET A 100 4.34 2.35 12.22
CA MET A 100 3.24 1.50 11.76
C MET A 100 2.40 0.97 12.91
N LEU A 101 3.03 0.50 13.99
CA LEU A 101 2.34 -0.01 15.17
C LEU A 101 1.61 1.12 15.92
N GLU A 102 2.16 2.32 15.91
CA GLU A 102 1.54 3.47 16.56
C GLU A 102 0.30 3.96 15.81
N GLN A 103 0.36 4.03 14.48
CA GLN A 103 -0.78 4.39 13.64
C GLN A 103 -1.85 3.30 13.57
N ASN A 104 -1.47 2.05 13.77
CA ASN A 104 -2.37 0.89 13.71
C ASN A 104 -2.20 0.03 14.97
N PRO A 105 -2.70 0.48 16.15
CA PRO A 105 -2.42 -0.18 17.42
C PRO A 105 -2.89 -1.64 17.52
N ALA A 106 -3.92 -2.02 16.76
CA ALA A 106 -4.41 -3.39 16.73
C ALA A 106 -3.35 -4.39 16.26
N LEU A 107 -2.35 -3.94 15.49
CA LEU A 107 -1.26 -4.78 15.03
C LEU A 107 -0.34 -5.24 16.15
N LYS A 108 -0.35 -4.57 17.30
CA LYS A 108 0.50 -4.91 18.45
C LYS A 108 0.20 -6.30 19.03
N SER A 109 -0.99 -6.85 18.74
CA SER A 109 -1.32 -8.22 19.13
C SER A 109 -0.63 -9.28 18.28
N MET A 110 -0.13 -8.91 17.10
CA MET A 110 0.47 -9.84 16.12
C MET A 110 1.95 -9.54 15.85
N TYR A 111 2.37 -8.29 15.99
CA TYR A 111 3.71 -7.83 15.61
C TYR A 111 4.35 -6.99 16.71
N SER A 112 5.67 -7.02 16.74
CA SER A 112 6.51 -6.17 17.60
C SER A 112 7.66 -5.62 16.76
N ALA A 113 8.11 -4.40 17.04
CA ALA A 113 9.29 -3.84 16.39
C ALA A 113 10.57 -4.64 16.67
N ASP A 114 10.55 -5.47 17.69
CA ASP A 114 11.68 -6.33 18.10
C ASP A 114 11.59 -7.76 17.52
N ASP A 115 10.47 -8.12 16.86
CA ASP A 115 10.37 -9.44 16.24
C ASP A 115 11.07 -9.46 14.88
N ASP A 116 11.56 -10.63 14.48
CA ASP A 116 12.23 -10.81 13.19
C ASP A 116 11.26 -11.07 12.04
N ASN A 117 9.97 -11.06 12.31
CA ASN A 117 8.93 -11.38 11.32
C ASN A 117 8.30 -10.15 10.68
N MET A 118 8.20 -9.05 11.41
CA MET A 118 7.58 -7.82 10.92
C MET A 118 8.34 -7.23 9.74
N GLN A 119 7.64 -7.03 8.62
CA GLN A 119 8.20 -6.43 7.42
C GLN A 119 7.38 -5.20 7.01
N ILE A 120 8.04 -4.09 6.76
CA ILE A 120 7.45 -2.85 6.27
C ILE A 120 7.90 -2.62 4.84
N LEU A 121 6.93 -2.27 3.97
CA LEU A 121 7.19 -1.99 2.57
C LEU A 121 6.55 -0.65 2.21
N TYR A 122 7.21 0.14 1.36
CA TYR A 122 6.60 1.36 0.83
C TYR A 122 6.33 1.24 -0.67
N LEU A 123 5.31 1.95 -1.12
CA LEU A 123 4.88 1.97 -2.51
C LEU A 123 5.68 3.00 -3.29
N LYS A 124 6.28 2.57 -4.40
CA LYS A 124 7.14 3.37 -5.26
C LYS A 124 6.62 3.41 -6.69
N ASP A 125 6.78 4.55 -7.36
CA ASP A 125 6.42 4.74 -8.77
C ASP A 125 4.97 4.32 -9.06
N ALA A 126 4.05 4.81 -8.24
CA ALA A 126 2.67 4.35 -8.24
C ALA A 126 1.75 5.24 -9.07
N THR A 127 0.73 4.61 -9.63
CA THR A 127 -0.37 5.29 -10.31
C THR A 127 -1.68 4.72 -9.80
N ALA A 128 -2.58 5.59 -9.37
CA ALA A 128 -3.92 5.22 -8.95
C ALA A 128 -4.94 5.47 -10.05
N TYR A 129 -5.88 4.55 -10.19
CA TYR A 129 -6.99 4.62 -11.13
C TYR A 129 -8.28 4.62 -10.33
N PHE A 130 -8.91 5.79 -10.21
CA PHE A 130 -10.19 5.94 -9.52
C PHE A 130 -11.32 5.73 -10.51
N SER A 131 -12.16 4.74 -10.26
CA SER A 131 -13.21 4.30 -11.18
C SER A 131 -14.56 4.19 -10.49
N SER A 132 -15.62 4.28 -11.28
CA SER A 132 -16.98 4.00 -10.86
C SER A 132 -17.77 3.48 -12.07
N PHE A 133 -18.99 3.04 -11.85
CA PHE A 133 -19.84 2.57 -12.96
C PHE A 133 -20.37 3.71 -13.85
N THR A 134 -20.31 4.96 -13.40
CA THR A 134 -20.96 6.10 -14.06
C THR A 134 -20.01 7.18 -14.55
N ALA A 135 -18.81 7.25 -14.01
CA ALA A 135 -17.83 8.29 -14.37
C ALA A 135 -16.63 7.69 -15.12
N GLU A 136 -15.93 8.53 -15.86
CA GLU A 136 -14.67 8.15 -16.49
C GLU A 136 -13.60 7.88 -15.41
N THR A 137 -12.70 6.96 -15.71
CA THR A 137 -11.59 6.65 -14.83
C THR A 137 -10.65 7.85 -14.73
N GLU A 138 -10.34 8.25 -13.51
CA GLU A 138 -9.40 9.32 -13.21
C GLU A 138 -8.04 8.71 -12.86
N VAL A 139 -6.98 9.17 -13.52
CA VAL A 139 -5.61 8.65 -13.38
C VAL A 139 -4.80 9.61 -12.53
N VAL A 140 -4.25 9.12 -11.44
CA VAL A 140 -3.53 9.93 -10.45
C VAL A 140 -2.16 9.30 -10.17
N PRO A 141 -1.07 9.77 -10.78
CA PRO A 141 0.28 9.32 -10.43
C PRO A 141 0.74 9.96 -9.12
N PHE A 142 1.58 9.24 -8.39
CA PHE A 142 2.15 9.76 -7.15
C PHE A 142 3.43 9.05 -6.73
#